data_5166e4554a25f0d5c4f2b5dd04eb0122
#
_entry.id   5166e4554a25f0d5c4f2b5dd04eb0122
#
_cell.length_a   1.000
_cell.length_b   1.000
_cell.length_c   1.000
_cell.angle_alpha   90.00
_cell.angle_beta   90.00
_cell.angle_gamma   90.00
#
_symmetry.space_group_name_H-M   'P 1'
#
loop_
_entity.id
_entity.type
_entity.pdbx_description
1 polymer ?
#
loop_
_entity_poly.entity_id
_entity_poly.type
_entity_poly.pdbx_seq_one_letter_code
_entity_poly.pdbx_strand_id
1 'polypeptide(L)'
;MVRDLSSSSTASSLGLSLLGVGSSSQLQDSMVVQESLISLDMFLLLDKEFNLAEHYKSDKLDFIERLASDATMEKILEFYLKRLHVNYDETSGLLHLAYAHTDPKIAQKILEFMVSSVEHELNEFNRRKAKKQLAFIEIEYDKNKKNMVKSSDILEEYQNKHLLLDPTNKASSSSAIIANLEATLTQKRIEYKTKNSYLNSDNYEIAQLKTEISEIANSLADAKKGLTGNSEGRLNKILFEYEKLKLQVEFDIEVYKNTLLQLETTKIDVLKEAKTLSVVSKPNLPDGYTYPNKPKVLVTLLIVMTLMYGIYSMLSAIIRDHKE
;
A
#
# COMPACT_ATOMS: atom_id res chain seq x y z
N MET A 1 22.78 -2.46 2.78
CA MET A 1 21.84 -2.87 1.71
C MET A 1 20.71 -3.64 2.37
N VAL A 2 19.54 -3.02 2.46
CA VAL A 2 18.34 -3.71 2.93
C VAL A 2 17.80 -4.52 1.75
N ARG A 3 17.93 -5.83 1.77
CA ARG A 3 17.45 -6.70 0.70
C ARG A 3 16.12 -7.33 1.10
N ASP A 4 15.07 -6.98 0.39
CA ASP A 4 13.77 -7.60 0.53
C ASP A 4 13.80 -8.99 -0.14
N LEU A 5 13.70 -10.07 0.64
CA LEU A 5 13.71 -11.46 0.15
C LEU A 5 12.31 -11.97 -0.25
N SER A 6 11.33 -11.05 -0.37
CA SER A 6 9.93 -11.40 -0.69
C SER A 6 9.53 -11.02 -2.12
N SER A 7 10.25 -11.49 -3.15
CA SER A 7 9.81 -11.34 -4.54
C SER A 7 9.48 -12.68 -5.17
N SER A 8 8.27 -13.19 -4.92
CA SER A 8 7.64 -14.20 -5.78
C SER A 8 6.12 -14.19 -5.66
N SER A 9 5.48 -13.16 -6.25
CA SER A 9 4.08 -13.26 -6.67
C SER A 9 3.84 -12.29 -7.84
N THR A 10 4.05 -12.80 -9.04
CA THR A 10 4.11 -12.02 -10.30
C THR A 10 2.76 -11.56 -10.84
N ALA A 11 1.64 -11.84 -10.19
CA ALA A 11 0.31 -11.46 -10.69
C ALA A 11 -0.36 -10.29 -9.96
N SER A 12 0.01 -10.04 -8.69
CA SER A 12 -0.54 -8.90 -7.92
C SER A 12 0.35 -7.66 -7.98
N SER A 13 1.58 -7.78 -8.51
CA SER A 13 2.57 -6.71 -8.53
C SER A 13 2.32 -5.66 -9.62
N LEU A 14 1.58 -5.98 -10.68
CA LEU A 14 1.29 -5.04 -11.76
C LEU A 14 0.34 -3.90 -11.36
N GLY A 15 -0.54 -4.11 -10.39
CA GLY A 15 -1.42 -3.06 -9.85
C GLY A 15 -0.74 -2.18 -8.79
N LEU A 16 0.16 -2.76 -7.97
CA LEU A 16 0.86 -2.02 -6.92
C LEU A 16 2.13 -1.31 -7.41
N SER A 17 2.81 -1.85 -8.43
CA SER A 17 3.98 -1.20 -9.04
C SER A 17 3.62 0.08 -9.81
N LEU A 18 2.38 0.18 -10.32
CA LEU A 18 1.87 1.41 -10.95
C LEU A 18 1.63 2.54 -9.92
N LEU A 19 1.53 2.20 -8.64
CA LEU A 19 1.37 3.15 -7.52
C LEU A 19 2.70 3.50 -6.83
N GLY A 20 3.85 3.06 -7.36
CA GLY A 20 5.17 3.44 -6.84
C GLY A 20 5.55 2.85 -5.48
N VAL A 21 4.86 1.81 -5.02
CA VAL A 21 5.01 1.27 -3.65
C VAL A 21 6.27 0.40 -3.47
N GLY A 22 6.87 -0.10 -4.58
CA GLY A 22 8.01 -1.04 -4.49
C GLY A 22 9.37 -0.40 -4.18
N SER A 23 9.61 0.84 -4.62
CA SER A 23 10.87 1.58 -4.36
C SER A 23 10.81 2.45 -3.10
N SER A 24 9.60 2.74 -2.60
CA SER A 24 9.40 3.61 -1.44
C SER A 24 9.70 2.93 -0.10
N SER A 25 9.61 1.60 -0.01
CA SER A 25 9.76 0.92 1.29
C SER A 25 11.22 0.90 1.77
N GLN A 26 12.18 0.69 0.87
CA GLN A 26 13.62 0.69 1.22
C GLN A 26 14.10 2.10 1.59
N LEU A 27 13.68 3.12 0.85
CA LEU A 27 13.96 4.52 1.17
C LEU A 27 13.34 4.90 2.52
N GLN A 28 12.09 4.49 2.77
CA GLN A 28 11.40 4.75 4.03
C GLN A 28 12.08 4.07 5.22
N ASP A 29 12.49 2.80 5.07
CA ASP A 29 13.22 2.08 6.12
C ASP A 29 14.58 2.76 6.40
N SER A 30 15.29 3.22 5.37
CA SER A 30 16.57 3.94 5.53
C SER A 30 16.40 5.29 6.21
N MET A 31 15.31 6.02 5.93
CA MET A 31 14.96 7.26 6.63
C MET A 31 14.63 7.02 8.10
N VAL A 32 13.89 5.95 8.41
CA VAL A 32 13.59 5.56 9.81
C VAL A 32 14.88 5.24 10.56
N VAL A 33 15.79 4.50 9.94
CA VAL A 33 17.11 4.19 10.51
C VAL A 33 17.92 5.45 10.75
N GLN A 34 17.98 6.35 9.79
CA GLN A 34 18.70 7.62 9.91
C GLN A 34 18.13 8.47 11.04
N GLU A 35 16.81 8.62 11.10
CA GLU A 35 16.12 9.41 12.14
C GLU A 35 16.32 8.80 13.53
N SER A 36 16.25 7.46 13.64
CA SER A 36 16.54 6.78 14.91
C SER A 36 17.96 7.05 15.40
N LEU A 37 18.97 6.98 14.51
CA LEU A 37 20.37 7.21 14.88
C LEU A 37 20.65 8.63 15.40
N ILE A 38 19.97 9.65 14.86
CA ILE A 38 20.13 11.05 15.29
C ILE A 38 19.20 11.44 16.44
N SER A 39 18.34 10.53 16.89
CA SER A 39 17.36 10.78 17.94
C SER A 39 17.98 10.97 19.33
N LEU A 40 17.26 11.68 20.19
CA LEU A 40 17.58 11.78 21.61
C LEU A 40 17.54 10.41 22.30
N ASP A 41 16.60 9.55 21.89
CA ASP A 41 16.45 8.22 22.49
C ASP A 41 17.69 7.35 22.24
N MET A 42 18.24 7.38 21.02
CA MET A 42 19.51 6.70 20.73
C MET A 42 20.65 7.26 21.59
N PHE A 43 20.75 8.58 21.72
CA PHE A 43 21.75 9.19 22.58
C PHE A 43 21.61 8.71 24.03
N LEU A 44 20.40 8.67 24.59
CA LEU A 44 20.14 8.21 25.95
C LEU A 44 20.51 6.73 26.16
N LEU A 45 20.27 5.88 25.16
CA LEU A 45 20.70 4.47 25.19
C LEU A 45 22.22 4.36 25.22
N LEU A 46 22.90 5.15 24.39
CA LEU A 46 24.37 5.18 24.34
C LEU A 46 24.97 5.77 25.61
N ASP A 47 24.37 6.82 26.16
CA ASP A 47 24.82 7.43 27.40
C ASP A 47 24.72 6.45 28.57
N LYS A 48 23.64 5.69 28.65
CA LYS A 48 23.45 4.65 29.66
C LYS A 48 24.51 3.56 29.61
N GLU A 49 24.96 3.16 28.43
CA GLU A 49 25.92 2.07 28.23
C GLU A 49 27.38 2.56 28.29
N PHE A 50 27.67 3.74 27.74
CA PHE A 50 29.04 4.24 27.56
C PHE A 50 29.38 5.48 28.38
N ASN A 51 28.42 6.05 29.14
CA ASN A 51 28.58 7.31 29.92
C ASN A 51 29.11 8.47 29.05
N LEU A 52 28.52 8.67 27.88
CA LEU A 52 28.99 9.64 26.86
C LEU A 52 28.89 11.08 27.36
N ALA A 53 27.83 11.45 28.07
CA ALA A 53 27.65 12.80 28.58
C ALA A 53 28.77 13.17 29.59
N GLU A 54 29.18 12.24 30.44
CA GLU A 54 30.29 12.43 31.38
C GLU A 54 31.65 12.45 30.66
N HIS A 55 31.82 11.59 29.65
CA HIS A 55 33.01 11.62 28.79
C HIS A 55 33.16 12.97 28.07
N TYR A 56 32.09 13.58 27.58
CA TYR A 56 32.13 14.87 26.89
C TYR A 56 32.47 16.03 27.82
N LYS A 57 32.25 15.89 29.12
CA LYS A 57 32.63 16.86 30.16
C LYS A 57 34.00 16.60 30.78
N SER A 58 34.64 15.46 30.43
CA SER A 58 35.88 15.02 31.07
C SER A 58 37.11 15.81 30.59
N ASP A 59 38.16 15.86 31.46
CA ASP A 59 39.45 16.45 31.13
C ASP A 59 40.28 15.68 30.10
N LYS A 60 39.77 14.56 29.59
CA LYS A 60 40.36 13.79 28.49
C LYS A 60 40.15 14.48 27.12
N LEU A 61 39.21 15.40 27.04
CA LEU A 61 38.98 16.26 25.88
C LEU A 61 39.72 17.60 26.04
N ASP A 62 40.14 18.14 24.89
CA ASP A 62 40.78 19.45 24.86
C ASP A 62 39.83 20.53 25.40
N PHE A 63 40.38 21.55 26.08
CA PHE A 63 39.60 22.63 26.68
C PHE A 63 38.64 23.33 25.70
N ILE A 64 39.00 23.41 24.43
CA ILE A 64 38.20 24.04 23.37
C ILE A 64 37.02 23.12 22.93
N GLU A 65 37.19 21.82 23.01
CA GLU A 65 36.20 20.83 22.56
C GLU A 65 35.38 20.25 23.72
N ARG A 66 35.73 20.53 24.96
CA ARG A 66 35.06 20.01 26.15
C ARG A 66 33.75 20.75 26.41
N LEU A 67 32.69 20.02 26.74
CA LEU A 67 31.45 20.60 27.24
C LEU A 67 31.62 21.15 28.68
N ALA A 68 30.93 22.25 28.96
CA ALA A 68 30.83 22.78 30.31
C ALA A 68 30.14 21.77 31.24
N SER A 69 30.51 21.74 32.51
CA SER A 69 29.96 20.83 33.52
C SER A 69 28.44 20.97 33.70
N ASP A 70 27.90 22.17 33.45
CA ASP A 70 26.51 22.58 33.54
C ASP A 70 25.77 22.53 32.17
N ALA A 71 26.35 21.90 31.15
CA ALA A 71 25.76 21.82 29.82
C ALA A 71 24.39 21.15 29.88
N THR A 72 23.40 21.80 29.21
CA THR A 72 22.03 21.26 29.08
C THR A 72 22.00 20.04 28.15
N MET A 73 20.91 19.26 28.21
CA MET A 73 20.74 18.08 27.39
C MET A 73 20.78 18.41 25.90
N GLU A 74 20.24 19.56 25.47
CA GLU A 74 20.28 20.01 24.09
C GLU A 74 21.71 20.24 23.60
N LYS A 75 22.57 20.84 24.45
CA LYS A 75 23.99 21.02 24.11
C LYS A 75 24.74 19.70 24.04
N ILE A 76 24.42 18.77 24.92
CA ILE A 76 25.01 17.42 24.90
C ILE A 76 24.60 16.68 23.65
N LEU A 77 23.31 16.75 23.24
CA LEU A 77 22.81 16.17 22.00
C LEU A 77 23.47 16.82 20.77
N GLU A 78 23.60 18.15 20.74
CA GLU A 78 24.32 18.85 19.66
C GLU A 78 25.76 18.36 19.54
N PHE A 79 26.41 18.12 20.67
CA PHE A 79 27.76 17.62 20.70
C PHE A 79 27.90 16.18 20.22
N TYR A 80 26.90 15.31 20.52
CA TYR A 80 26.78 13.98 19.98
C TYR A 80 26.60 14.01 18.46
N LEU A 81 25.67 14.85 17.95
CA LEU A 81 25.39 14.98 16.53
C LEU A 81 26.59 15.50 15.71
N LYS A 82 27.44 16.34 16.29
CA LYS A 82 28.69 16.77 15.65
C LYS A 82 29.71 15.65 15.46
N ARG A 83 29.64 14.60 16.29
CA ARG A 83 30.52 13.44 16.25
C ARG A 83 29.95 12.27 15.46
N LEU A 84 28.66 12.28 15.23
CA LEU A 84 27.95 11.27 14.47
C LEU A 84 27.82 11.72 13.01
N HIS A 85 28.23 10.86 12.09
CA HIS A 85 28.07 11.09 10.64
C HIS A 85 27.19 9.97 10.10
N VAL A 86 25.97 10.33 9.72
CA VAL A 86 25.00 9.44 9.08
C VAL A 86 24.71 10.01 7.71
N ASN A 87 25.00 9.26 6.66
CA ASN A 87 24.75 9.68 5.30
C ASN A 87 24.13 8.54 4.49
N TYR A 88 22.95 8.78 3.94
CA TYR A 88 22.30 7.86 3.02
C TYR A 88 22.64 8.24 1.59
N ASP A 89 23.26 7.32 0.85
CA ASP A 89 23.54 7.48 -0.57
C ASP A 89 22.38 6.88 -1.38
N GLU A 90 21.59 7.74 -1.99
CA GLU A 90 20.43 7.36 -2.82
C GLU A 90 20.83 6.53 -4.04
N THR A 91 22.05 6.71 -4.56
CA THR A 91 22.52 6.00 -5.75
C THR A 91 22.85 4.54 -5.46
N SER A 92 23.53 4.29 -4.35
CA SER A 92 23.90 2.93 -3.93
C SER A 92 22.86 2.27 -3.01
N GLY A 93 21.94 3.05 -2.43
CA GLY A 93 20.99 2.59 -1.40
C GLY A 93 21.69 2.21 -0.09
N LEU A 94 22.90 2.70 0.15
CA LEU A 94 23.70 2.40 1.34
C LEU A 94 23.61 3.52 2.37
N LEU A 95 23.52 3.14 3.64
CA LEU A 95 23.66 4.05 4.76
C LEU A 95 25.12 3.97 5.27
N HIS A 96 25.82 5.10 5.26
CA HIS A 96 27.15 5.24 5.83
C HIS A 96 27.05 5.78 7.24
N LEU A 97 27.62 5.06 8.19
CA LEU A 97 27.64 5.42 9.60
C LEU A 97 29.08 5.55 10.09
N ALA A 98 29.40 6.70 10.69
CA ALA A 98 30.68 6.91 11.33
C ALA A 98 30.49 7.69 12.65
N TYR A 99 31.30 7.37 13.63
CA TYR A 99 31.27 8.02 14.95
C TYR A 99 32.69 8.36 15.41
N ALA A 100 32.90 9.61 15.83
CA ALA A 100 34.18 10.08 16.30
C ALA A 100 34.27 10.00 17.84
N HIS A 101 35.27 9.26 18.35
CA HIS A 101 35.56 9.14 19.77
C HIS A 101 37.06 9.19 20.00
N THR A 102 37.51 9.60 21.18
CA THR A 102 38.92 9.68 21.58
C THR A 102 39.58 8.29 21.67
N ASP A 103 38.81 7.28 22.05
CA ASP A 103 39.25 5.89 22.13
C ASP A 103 38.67 5.12 20.93
N PRO A 104 39.52 4.59 20.02
CA PRO A 104 39.05 3.86 18.83
C PRO A 104 38.30 2.56 19.15
N LYS A 105 38.60 1.90 20.27
CA LYS A 105 37.89 0.69 20.69
C LYS A 105 36.49 1.00 21.20
N ILE A 106 36.33 2.14 21.89
CA ILE A 106 35.01 2.60 22.32
C ILE A 106 34.20 3.06 21.11
N ALA A 107 34.80 3.78 20.18
CA ALA A 107 34.13 4.16 18.91
C ALA A 107 33.56 2.95 18.17
N GLN A 108 34.35 1.89 18.04
CA GLN A 108 33.89 0.64 17.40
C GLN A 108 32.70 0.03 18.17
N LYS A 109 32.79 -0.10 19.49
CA LYS A 109 31.69 -0.64 20.32
C LYS A 109 30.42 0.21 20.23
N ILE A 110 30.55 1.54 20.19
CA ILE A 110 29.41 2.45 20.02
C ILE A 110 28.73 2.18 18.67
N LEU A 111 29.49 2.06 17.59
CA LEU A 111 28.95 1.75 16.28
C LEU A 111 28.26 0.37 16.22
N GLU A 112 28.86 -0.66 16.84
CA GLU A 112 28.27 -1.99 16.94
C GLU A 112 26.94 -1.95 17.73
N PHE A 113 26.92 -1.21 18.84
CA PHE A 113 25.73 -1.02 19.65
C PHE A 113 24.64 -0.24 18.90
N MET A 114 25.00 0.84 18.18
CA MET A 114 24.08 1.60 17.34
C MET A 114 23.41 0.72 16.28
N VAL A 115 24.20 -0.07 15.54
CA VAL A 115 23.70 -0.98 14.53
C VAL A 115 22.73 -1.99 15.13
N SER A 116 23.09 -2.63 16.23
CA SER A 116 22.25 -3.60 16.92
C SER A 116 20.94 -2.97 17.45
N SER A 117 21.02 -1.77 18.03
CA SER A 117 19.85 -1.07 18.58
C SER A 117 18.88 -0.66 17.47
N VAL A 118 19.39 -0.13 16.37
CA VAL A 118 18.56 0.28 15.23
C VAL A 118 17.95 -0.95 14.52
N GLU A 119 18.67 -2.05 14.42
CA GLU A 119 18.12 -3.31 13.90
C GLU A 119 16.93 -3.78 14.75
N HIS A 120 17.10 -3.75 16.07
CA HIS A 120 16.00 -4.09 16.98
C HIS A 120 14.79 -3.16 16.84
N GLU A 121 15.05 -1.84 16.80
CA GLU A 121 13.98 -0.83 16.66
C GLU A 121 13.25 -0.93 15.32
N LEU A 122 13.98 -1.12 14.23
CA LEU A 122 13.39 -1.32 12.89
C LEU A 122 12.51 -2.58 12.85
N ASN A 123 12.97 -3.68 13.44
CA ASN A 123 12.20 -4.91 13.55
C ASN A 123 10.91 -4.71 14.35
N GLU A 124 10.98 -4.03 15.49
CA GLU A 124 9.79 -3.70 16.29
C GLU A 124 8.86 -2.72 15.57
N PHE A 125 9.38 -1.74 14.84
CA PHE A 125 8.59 -0.82 14.02
C PHE A 125 7.83 -1.58 12.93
N ASN A 126 8.53 -2.42 12.16
CA ASN A 126 7.92 -3.23 11.10
C ASN A 126 6.88 -4.20 11.66
N ARG A 127 7.18 -4.86 12.78
CA ARG A 127 6.24 -5.74 13.46
C ARG A 127 4.97 -5.01 13.92
N ARG A 128 5.09 -3.80 14.47
CA ARG A 128 3.92 -2.97 14.84
C ARG A 128 3.12 -2.56 13.62
N LYS A 129 3.78 -2.18 12.52
CA LYS A 129 3.15 -1.82 11.24
C LYS A 129 2.36 -2.99 10.66
N ALA A 130 2.99 -4.16 10.60
CA ALA A 130 2.37 -5.38 10.09
C ALA A 130 1.17 -5.84 10.93
N LYS A 131 1.27 -5.79 12.27
CA LYS A 131 0.13 -6.08 13.14
C LYS A 131 -1.05 -5.13 12.92
N LYS A 132 -0.78 -3.83 12.73
CA LYS A 132 -1.84 -2.85 12.42
C LYS A 132 -2.49 -3.15 11.07
N GLN A 133 -1.70 -3.50 10.06
CA GLN A 133 -2.20 -3.88 8.75
C GLN A 133 -3.03 -5.16 8.81
N LEU A 134 -2.58 -6.18 9.54
CA LEU A 134 -3.34 -7.41 9.75
C LEU A 134 -4.69 -7.12 10.42
N ALA A 135 -4.70 -6.37 11.51
CA ALA A 135 -5.95 -6.00 12.20
C ALA A 135 -6.93 -5.23 11.29
N PHE A 136 -6.42 -4.36 10.42
CA PHE A 136 -7.26 -3.67 9.43
C PHE A 136 -7.88 -4.65 8.43
N ILE A 137 -7.08 -5.56 7.87
CA ILE A 137 -7.56 -6.56 6.91
C ILE A 137 -8.54 -7.55 7.56
N GLU A 138 -8.34 -7.92 8.82
CA GLU A 138 -9.31 -8.76 9.57
C GLU A 138 -10.67 -8.07 9.70
N ILE A 139 -10.70 -6.78 9.99
CA ILE A 139 -11.94 -5.99 10.05
C ILE A 139 -12.63 -5.95 8.67
N GLU A 140 -11.87 -5.69 7.60
CA GLU A 140 -12.41 -5.66 6.24
C GLU A 140 -12.91 -7.03 5.79
N TYR A 141 -12.21 -8.12 6.15
CA TYR A 141 -12.65 -9.48 5.91
C TYR A 141 -14.00 -9.79 6.56
N ASP A 142 -14.15 -9.47 7.85
CA ASP A 142 -15.39 -9.69 8.58
C ASP A 142 -16.55 -8.87 8.01
N LYS A 143 -16.29 -7.63 7.62
CA LYS A 143 -17.25 -6.74 6.96
C LYS A 143 -17.69 -7.31 5.60
N ASN A 144 -16.75 -7.70 4.76
CA ASN A 144 -17.03 -8.23 3.43
C ASN A 144 -17.72 -9.61 3.50
N LYS A 145 -17.37 -10.45 4.47
CA LYS A 145 -18.10 -11.68 4.77
C LYS A 145 -19.56 -11.41 5.13
N LYS A 146 -19.81 -10.43 6.00
CA LYS A 146 -21.19 -10.03 6.37
C LYS A 146 -21.96 -9.48 5.18
N ASN A 147 -21.31 -8.68 4.33
CA ASN A 147 -21.95 -8.13 3.12
C ASN A 147 -22.34 -9.25 2.16
N MET A 148 -21.44 -10.20 1.90
CA MET A 148 -21.69 -11.36 1.04
C MET A 148 -22.89 -12.20 1.57
N VAL A 149 -22.93 -12.50 2.87
CA VAL A 149 -24.05 -13.23 3.46
C VAL A 149 -25.34 -12.44 3.30
N LYS A 150 -25.33 -11.14 3.65
CA LYS A 150 -26.49 -10.28 3.54
C LYS A 150 -27.05 -10.17 2.12
N SER A 151 -26.18 -10.01 1.13
CA SER A 151 -26.63 -9.94 -0.28
C SER A 151 -27.18 -11.28 -0.76
N SER A 152 -26.60 -12.40 -0.31
CA SER A 152 -27.11 -13.75 -0.57
C SER A 152 -28.49 -13.96 0.04
N ASP A 153 -28.67 -13.57 1.29
CA ASP A 153 -29.96 -13.67 2.00
C ASP A 153 -31.06 -12.84 1.28
N ILE A 154 -30.70 -11.62 0.84
CA ILE A 154 -31.62 -10.75 0.09
C ILE A 154 -32.03 -11.40 -1.24
N LEU A 155 -31.07 -12.01 -1.95
CA LEU A 155 -31.38 -12.72 -3.21
C LEU A 155 -32.27 -13.93 -2.95
N GLU A 156 -31.98 -14.73 -1.92
CA GLU A 156 -32.79 -15.88 -1.52
C GLU A 156 -34.22 -15.46 -1.13
N GLU A 157 -34.37 -14.42 -0.30
CA GLU A 157 -35.67 -13.86 0.06
C GLU A 157 -36.46 -13.40 -1.17
N TYR A 158 -35.77 -12.74 -2.13
CA TYR A 158 -36.36 -12.32 -3.38
C TYR A 158 -36.83 -13.49 -4.23
N GLN A 159 -36.02 -14.56 -4.35
CA GLN A 159 -36.38 -15.79 -5.04
C GLN A 159 -37.58 -16.48 -4.42
N ASN A 160 -37.59 -16.63 -3.08
CA ASN A 160 -38.70 -17.25 -2.33
C ASN A 160 -40.01 -16.45 -2.47
N LYS A 161 -39.93 -15.12 -2.40
CA LYS A 161 -41.08 -14.24 -2.55
C LYS A 161 -41.77 -14.33 -3.90
N HIS A 162 -40.95 -14.55 -4.95
CA HIS A 162 -41.47 -14.62 -6.33
C HIS A 162 -41.62 -16.04 -6.83
N LEU A 163 -41.38 -17.07 -5.99
CA LEU A 163 -41.44 -18.51 -6.35
C LEU A 163 -40.62 -18.84 -7.61
N LEU A 164 -39.44 -18.22 -7.74
CA LEU A 164 -38.62 -18.30 -8.94
C LEU A 164 -37.20 -18.78 -8.53
N LEU A 165 -36.88 -20.02 -8.86
CA LEU A 165 -35.51 -20.53 -8.76
C LEU A 165 -34.58 -19.81 -9.76
N ASP A 166 -35.06 -19.60 -10.99
CA ASP A 166 -34.36 -18.84 -12.03
C ASP A 166 -35.37 -18.19 -12.98
N PRO A 167 -35.61 -16.87 -12.83
CA PRO A 167 -36.56 -16.15 -13.70
C PRO A 167 -36.12 -16.07 -15.17
N THR A 168 -34.83 -16.19 -15.46
CA THR A 168 -34.29 -16.20 -16.85
C THR A 168 -34.79 -17.39 -17.64
N ASN A 169 -34.85 -18.57 -17.05
CA ASN A 169 -35.37 -19.77 -17.68
C ASN A 169 -36.88 -19.66 -17.98
N LYS A 170 -37.65 -19.01 -17.08
CA LYS A 170 -39.10 -18.81 -17.29
C LYS A 170 -39.36 -17.82 -18.41
N ALA A 171 -38.59 -16.73 -18.52
CA ALA A 171 -38.70 -15.76 -19.59
C ALA A 171 -38.32 -16.38 -20.96
N SER A 172 -37.25 -17.16 -21.00
CA SER A 172 -36.79 -17.87 -22.19
C SER A 172 -37.87 -18.87 -22.70
N SER A 173 -38.45 -19.66 -21.79
CA SER A 173 -39.51 -20.61 -22.10
C SER A 173 -40.77 -19.91 -22.63
N SER A 174 -41.17 -18.80 -22.00
CA SER A 174 -42.32 -18.01 -22.47
C SER A 174 -42.08 -17.39 -23.84
N SER A 175 -40.86 -16.88 -24.10
CA SER A 175 -40.51 -16.34 -25.43
C SER A 175 -40.52 -17.43 -26.52
N ALA A 176 -40.09 -18.65 -26.21
CA ALA A 176 -40.13 -19.79 -27.11
C ALA A 176 -41.58 -20.18 -27.44
N ILE A 177 -42.50 -20.18 -26.46
CA ILE A 177 -43.92 -20.44 -26.66
C ILE A 177 -44.53 -19.39 -27.60
N ILE A 178 -44.25 -18.11 -27.36
CA ILE A 178 -44.75 -17.02 -28.24
C ILE A 178 -44.22 -17.18 -29.67
N ALA A 179 -42.93 -17.44 -29.87
CA ALA A 179 -42.34 -17.64 -31.17
C ALA A 179 -42.99 -18.83 -31.91
N ASN A 180 -43.30 -19.93 -31.23
CA ASN A 180 -44.01 -21.07 -31.77
C ASN A 180 -45.48 -20.73 -32.18
N LEU A 181 -46.20 -19.99 -31.29
CA LEU A 181 -47.55 -19.55 -31.61
C LEU A 181 -47.59 -18.58 -32.80
N GLU A 182 -46.64 -17.67 -32.91
CA GLU A 182 -46.51 -16.76 -34.06
C GLU A 182 -46.23 -17.51 -35.37
N ALA A 183 -45.33 -18.50 -35.35
CA ALA A 183 -45.03 -19.33 -36.48
C ALA A 183 -46.28 -20.11 -36.93
N THR A 184 -46.98 -20.75 -35.98
CA THR A 184 -48.20 -21.52 -36.22
C THR A 184 -49.33 -20.62 -36.76
N LEU A 185 -49.53 -19.43 -36.18
CA LEU A 185 -50.50 -18.44 -36.64
C LEU A 185 -50.21 -18.01 -38.09
N THR A 186 -48.97 -17.76 -38.41
CA THR A 186 -48.53 -17.39 -39.76
C THR A 186 -48.77 -18.50 -40.76
N GLN A 187 -48.46 -19.74 -40.41
CA GLN A 187 -48.69 -20.90 -41.23
C GLN A 187 -50.21 -21.10 -41.53
N LYS A 188 -51.06 -21.00 -40.49
CA LYS A 188 -52.51 -21.14 -40.63
C LYS A 188 -53.11 -20.01 -41.45
N ARG A 189 -52.61 -18.78 -41.35
CA ARG A 189 -53.03 -17.66 -42.21
C ARG A 189 -52.65 -17.88 -43.68
N ILE A 190 -51.48 -18.43 -43.97
CA ILE A 190 -51.05 -18.80 -45.35
C ILE A 190 -51.96 -19.88 -45.87
N GLU A 191 -52.25 -20.96 -45.10
CA GLU A 191 -53.16 -22.03 -45.48
C GLU A 191 -54.59 -21.51 -45.78
N TYR A 192 -55.11 -20.67 -44.90
CA TYR A 192 -56.38 -19.99 -45.12
C TYR A 192 -56.38 -19.18 -46.40
N LYS A 193 -55.39 -18.34 -46.65
CA LYS A 193 -55.27 -17.51 -47.83
C LYS A 193 -55.21 -18.38 -49.13
N THR A 194 -54.46 -19.45 -49.07
CA THR A 194 -54.34 -20.38 -50.22
C THR A 194 -55.68 -21.09 -50.50
N LYS A 195 -56.32 -21.68 -49.49
CA LYS A 195 -57.57 -22.39 -49.65
C LYS A 195 -58.73 -21.46 -50.04
N ASN A 196 -58.78 -20.25 -49.48
CA ASN A 196 -59.80 -19.24 -49.80
C ASN A 196 -59.70 -18.68 -51.26
N SER A 197 -58.56 -18.94 -51.95
CA SER A 197 -58.40 -18.55 -53.37
C SER A 197 -59.14 -19.47 -54.35
N TYR A 198 -59.45 -20.71 -53.95
CA TYR A 198 -60.11 -21.70 -54.81
C TYR A 198 -61.33 -22.40 -54.17
N LEU A 199 -61.61 -22.24 -52.88
CA LEU A 199 -62.80 -22.74 -52.20
C LEU A 199 -63.78 -21.59 -51.92
N ASN A 200 -65.07 -21.91 -51.92
CA ASN A 200 -66.09 -20.93 -51.58
C ASN A 200 -66.04 -20.59 -50.08
N SER A 201 -66.31 -19.34 -49.71
CA SER A 201 -66.24 -18.85 -48.36
C SER A 201 -67.15 -19.54 -47.31
N ASP A 202 -68.18 -20.26 -47.82
CA ASP A 202 -69.11 -21.06 -47.01
C ASP A 202 -68.62 -22.49 -46.76
N ASN A 203 -67.43 -22.86 -47.29
CA ASN A 203 -66.88 -24.18 -47.11
C ASN A 203 -66.51 -24.42 -45.66
N TYR A 204 -66.83 -25.60 -45.12
CA TYR A 204 -66.56 -26.03 -43.77
C TYR A 204 -65.06 -25.86 -43.39
N GLU A 205 -64.14 -26.21 -44.28
CA GLU A 205 -62.69 -26.08 -44.09
C GLU A 205 -62.26 -24.60 -43.88
N ILE A 206 -62.90 -23.68 -44.62
CA ILE A 206 -62.62 -22.24 -44.47
C ILE A 206 -63.13 -21.75 -43.17
N ALA A 207 -64.31 -22.16 -42.67
CA ALA A 207 -64.86 -21.83 -41.37
C ALA A 207 -64.00 -22.37 -40.22
N GLN A 208 -63.53 -23.64 -40.39
CA GLN A 208 -62.65 -24.26 -39.38
C GLN A 208 -61.33 -23.49 -39.26
N LEU A 209 -60.69 -23.17 -40.40
CA LEU A 209 -59.42 -22.40 -40.40
C LEU A 209 -59.58 -21.02 -39.78
N LYS A 210 -60.70 -20.35 -40.01
CA LYS A 210 -60.99 -19.06 -39.33
C LYS A 210 -61.07 -19.21 -37.82
N THR A 211 -61.69 -20.28 -37.31
CA THR A 211 -61.80 -20.58 -35.87
C THR A 211 -60.43 -20.89 -35.31
N GLU A 212 -59.65 -21.77 -35.95
CA GLU A 212 -58.28 -22.10 -35.53
C GLU A 212 -57.36 -20.85 -35.44
N ILE A 213 -57.43 -19.98 -36.46
CA ILE A 213 -56.68 -18.71 -36.51
C ILE A 213 -57.10 -17.81 -35.34
N SER A 214 -58.41 -17.71 -35.04
CA SER A 214 -58.91 -16.91 -33.93
C SER A 214 -58.44 -17.45 -32.57
N GLU A 215 -58.50 -18.78 -32.39
CA GLU A 215 -58.08 -19.44 -31.14
C GLU A 215 -56.54 -19.27 -30.92
N ILE A 216 -55.71 -19.46 -31.95
CA ILE A 216 -54.27 -19.27 -31.87
C ILE A 216 -53.96 -17.77 -31.62
N ALA A 217 -54.67 -16.86 -32.27
CA ALA A 217 -54.50 -15.43 -32.07
C ALA A 217 -54.85 -15.01 -30.64
N ASN A 218 -55.92 -15.58 -30.07
CA ASN A 218 -56.31 -15.35 -28.67
C ASN A 218 -55.23 -15.92 -27.70
N SER A 219 -54.79 -17.16 -27.93
CA SER A 219 -53.72 -17.82 -27.17
C SER A 219 -52.42 -17.02 -27.24
N LEU A 220 -52.06 -16.49 -28.41
CA LEU A 220 -50.92 -15.64 -28.61
C LEU A 220 -51.06 -14.31 -27.85
N ALA A 221 -52.26 -13.70 -27.90
CA ALA A 221 -52.56 -12.47 -27.16
C ALA A 221 -52.46 -12.69 -25.64
N ASP A 222 -52.94 -13.83 -25.15
CA ASP A 222 -52.88 -14.19 -23.74
C ASP A 222 -51.42 -14.54 -23.34
N ALA A 223 -50.67 -15.28 -24.15
CA ALA A 223 -49.24 -15.52 -23.92
C ALA A 223 -48.45 -14.20 -23.93
N LYS A 224 -48.75 -13.30 -24.87
CA LYS A 224 -48.15 -11.95 -24.91
C LYS A 224 -48.61 -11.12 -23.73
N LYS A 225 -49.88 -11.16 -23.28
CA LYS A 225 -50.29 -10.52 -22.04
C LYS A 225 -49.59 -11.12 -20.83
N GLY A 226 -49.35 -12.40 -20.76
CA GLY A 226 -48.53 -13.07 -19.78
C GLY A 226 -47.10 -12.55 -19.77
N LEU A 227 -46.48 -12.20 -20.88
CA LEU A 227 -45.20 -11.53 -21.07
C LEU A 227 -45.26 -9.98 -21.04
N THR A 228 -46.26 -9.22 -21.66
CA THR A 228 -46.33 -7.76 -21.94
C THR A 228 -47.52 -6.97 -21.35
N GLY A 229 -48.55 -7.60 -20.78
CA GLY A 229 -49.70 -6.89 -20.18
C GLY A 229 -49.38 -6.25 -18.79
N ASN A 230 -50.35 -5.66 -18.10
CA ASN A 230 -50.17 -5.03 -16.78
C ASN A 230 -49.47 -5.88 -15.69
N SER A 231 -49.30 -7.20 -15.90
CA SER A 231 -48.44 -8.12 -15.14
C SER A 231 -47.00 -8.18 -15.61
N GLU A 232 -46.67 -7.65 -16.78
CA GLU A 232 -45.35 -7.78 -17.46
C GLU A 232 -44.41 -6.63 -17.23
N GLY A 233 -44.85 -5.46 -17.04
CA GLY A 233 -44.07 -4.43 -16.35
C GLY A 233 -43.57 -5.01 -15.02
N ARG A 234 -44.31 -6.03 -14.55
CA ARG A 234 -43.96 -6.82 -13.36
C ARG A 234 -42.91 -7.89 -13.63
N LEU A 235 -42.98 -8.67 -14.72
CA LEU A 235 -42.03 -9.75 -15.01
C LEU A 235 -40.66 -9.19 -15.44
N ASN A 236 -40.63 -8.22 -16.33
CA ASN A 236 -39.40 -7.52 -16.70
C ASN A 236 -38.77 -6.80 -15.51
N LYS A 237 -39.59 -6.21 -14.64
CA LYS A 237 -39.13 -5.60 -13.39
C LYS A 237 -38.56 -6.65 -12.42
N ILE A 238 -39.24 -7.80 -12.30
CA ILE A 238 -38.79 -8.91 -11.47
C ILE A 238 -37.46 -9.46 -12.01
N LEU A 239 -37.34 -9.62 -13.32
CA LEU A 239 -36.10 -10.08 -13.96
C LEU A 239 -34.94 -9.10 -13.72
N PHE A 240 -35.19 -7.82 -13.96
CA PHE A 240 -34.18 -6.77 -13.76
C PHE A 240 -33.71 -6.69 -12.31
N GLU A 241 -34.62 -6.72 -11.34
CA GLU A 241 -34.26 -6.70 -9.92
C GLU A 241 -33.52 -7.99 -9.51
N TYR A 242 -33.90 -9.15 -10.05
CA TYR A 242 -33.20 -10.40 -9.82
C TYR A 242 -31.76 -10.34 -10.35
N GLU A 243 -31.55 -9.92 -11.60
CA GLU A 243 -30.23 -9.79 -12.20
C GLU A 243 -29.35 -8.79 -11.43
N LYS A 244 -29.94 -7.68 -10.99
CA LYS A 244 -29.24 -6.71 -10.16
C LYS A 244 -28.79 -7.30 -8.81
N LEU A 245 -29.69 -8.05 -8.13
CA LEU A 245 -29.35 -8.72 -6.88
C LEU A 245 -28.29 -9.81 -7.08
N LYS A 246 -28.40 -10.58 -8.16
CA LYS A 246 -27.42 -11.61 -8.53
C LYS A 246 -26.04 -11.00 -8.78
N LEU A 247 -25.96 -9.92 -9.55
CA LEU A 247 -24.70 -9.19 -9.78
C LEU A 247 -24.12 -8.65 -8.48
N GLN A 248 -24.98 -8.18 -7.55
CA GLN A 248 -24.51 -7.74 -6.24
C GLN A 248 -23.91 -8.89 -5.42
N VAL A 249 -24.53 -10.07 -5.44
CA VAL A 249 -24.00 -11.27 -4.77
C VAL A 249 -22.67 -11.70 -5.38
N GLU A 250 -22.59 -11.74 -6.72
CA GLU A 250 -21.35 -12.10 -7.44
C GLU A 250 -20.23 -11.12 -7.11
N PHE A 251 -20.52 -9.82 -7.06
CA PHE A 251 -19.57 -8.78 -6.65
C PHE A 251 -19.10 -8.99 -5.21
N ASP A 252 -20.02 -9.17 -4.26
CA ASP A 252 -19.68 -9.34 -2.85
C ASP A 252 -18.88 -10.64 -2.60
N ILE A 253 -19.16 -11.71 -3.34
CA ILE A 253 -18.38 -12.96 -3.32
C ILE A 253 -16.95 -12.70 -3.80
N GLU A 254 -16.78 -11.94 -4.88
CA GLU A 254 -15.45 -11.64 -5.42
C GLU A 254 -14.64 -10.74 -4.48
N VAL A 255 -15.27 -9.72 -3.91
CA VAL A 255 -14.65 -8.87 -2.88
C VAL A 255 -14.25 -9.69 -1.65
N TYR A 256 -15.11 -10.59 -1.17
CA TYR A 256 -14.80 -11.49 -0.06
C TYR A 256 -13.61 -12.39 -0.37
N LYS A 257 -13.58 -13.04 -1.55
CA LYS A 257 -12.45 -13.89 -1.97
C LYS A 257 -11.14 -13.12 -2.03
N ASN A 258 -11.16 -11.93 -2.63
CA ASN A 258 -9.97 -11.09 -2.73
C ASN A 258 -9.47 -10.64 -1.36
N THR A 259 -10.38 -10.28 -0.45
CA THR A 259 -10.01 -9.91 0.93
C THR A 259 -9.47 -11.10 1.71
N LEU A 260 -10.02 -12.31 1.50
CA LEU A 260 -9.51 -13.55 2.10
C LEU A 260 -8.07 -13.85 1.63
N LEU A 261 -7.80 -13.74 0.33
CA LEU A 261 -6.44 -13.91 -0.21
C LEU A 261 -5.48 -12.87 0.37
N GLN A 262 -5.91 -11.62 0.48
CA GLN A 262 -5.11 -10.55 1.09
C GLN A 262 -4.86 -10.81 2.57
N LEU A 263 -5.84 -11.32 3.32
CA LEU A 263 -5.69 -11.70 4.72
C LEU A 263 -4.63 -12.79 4.88
N GLU A 264 -4.71 -13.85 4.09
CA GLU A 264 -3.74 -14.95 4.15
C GLU A 264 -2.33 -14.49 3.74
N THR A 265 -2.20 -13.65 2.72
CA THR A 265 -0.92 -13.06 2.32
C THR A 265 -0.35 -12.19 3.44
N THR A 266 -1.17 -11.32 4.04
CA THR A 266 -0.74 -10.45 5.13
C THR A 266 -0.31 -11.24 6.36
N LYS A 267 -1.01 -12.34 6.70
CA LYS A 267 -0.59 -13.25 7.79
C LYS A 267 0.79 -13.85 7.53
N ILE A 268 1.04 -14.29 6.30
CA ILE A 268 2.35 -14.83 5.90
C ILE A 268 3.43 -13.75 6.00
N ASP A 269 3.14 -12.53 5.58
CA ASP A 269 4.08 -11.41 5.64
C ASP A 269 4.42 -11.05 7.09
N VAL A 270 3.42 -11.01 7.99
CA VAL A 270 3.63 -10.81 9.44
C VAL A 270 4.55 -11.88 10.04
N LEU A 271 4.45 -13.14 9.59
CA LEU A 271 5.30 -14.24 10.06
C LEU A 271 6.73 -14.17 9.48
N LYS A 272 6.89 -13.59 8.29
CA LYS A 272 8.20 -13.47 7.60
C LYS A 272 9.00 -12.23 8.00
N GLU A 273 8.39 -11.28 8.72
CA GLU A 273 8.99 -9.96 8.98
C GLU A 273 10.07 -9.97 10.08
N ALA A 274 11.16 -10.68 9.83
CA ALA A 274 12.45 -10.28 10.35
C ALA A 274 13.22 -9.60 9.21
N LYS A 275 13.02 -8.29 9.01
CA LYS A 275 13.91 -7.50 8.13
C LYS A 275 15.23 -7.31 8.86
N THR A 276 16.24 -8.06 8.46
CA THR A 276 17.59 -7.90 8.97
C THR A 276 18.30 -6.77 8.22
N LEU A 277 18.86 -5.81 8.95
CA LEU A 277 19.83 -4.89 8.39
C LEU A 277 21.02 -5.71 7.87
N SER A 278 21.31 -5.61 6.58
CA SER A 278 22.51 -6.25 6.02
C SER A 278 23.70 -5.33 6.24
N VAL A 279 24.56 -5.68 7.19
CA VAL A 279 25.82 -4.96 7.43
C VAL A 279 26.80 -5.34 6.33
N VAL A 280 27.04 -4.40 5.39
CA VAL A 280 27.97 -4.60 4.27
C VAL A 280 29.44 -4.55 4.74
N SER A 281 29.74 -3.66 5.68
CA SER A 281 31.07 -3.54 6.29
C SER A 281 30.93 -3.38 7.78
N LYS A 282 31.60 -4.22 8.54
CA LYS A 282 31.64 -4.12 10.01
C LYS A 282 32.44 -2.89 10.42
N PRO A 283 32.11 -2.27 11.58
CA PRO A 283 32.94 -1.21 12.14
C PRO A 283 34.39 -1.67 12.27
N ASN A 284 35.32 -0.95 11.63
CA ASN A 284 36.73 -1.24 11.68
C ASN A 284 37.42 -0.40 12.76
N LEU A 285 38.52 -0.92 13.28
CA LEU A 285 39.39 -0.16 14.19
C LEU A 285 40.23 0.82 13.35
N PRO A 286 40.16 2.15 13.57
CA PRO A 286 40.95 3.09 12.82
C PRO A 286 42.44 3.01 13.19
N ASP A 287 43.32 2.96 12.19
CA ASP A 287 44.77 2.96 12.36
C ASP A 287 45.39 4.37 12.42
N GLY A 288 44.58 5.40 12.12
CA GLY A 288 45.02 6.80 12.06
C GLY A 288 44.06 7.78 12.68
N TYR A 289 44.54 8.98 12.94
CA TYR A 289 43.74 10.07 13.47
C TYR A 289 42.94 10.76 12.36
N THR A 290 41.64 10.88 12.54
CA THR A 290 40.77 11.68 11.66
C THR A 290 40.90 13.18 11.98
N TYR A 291 41.08 13.52 13.26
CA TYR A 291 41.28 14.90 13.77
C TYR A 291 42.41 14.92 14.79
N PRO A 292 43.22 16.04 14.88
CA PRO A 292 43.25 17.17 13.96
C PRO A 292 43.94 16.85 12.62
N ASN A 293 43.43 17.42 11.53
CA ASN A 293 44.08 17.28 10.21
C ASN A 293 45.32 18.16 10.19
N LYS A 294 46.50 17.56 10.46
CA LYS A 294 47.76 18.26 10.64
C LYS A 294 48.09 19.28 9.52
N PRO A 295 47.96 18.97 8.21
CA PRO A 295 48.17 19.97 7.17
C PRO A 295 47.20 21.15 7.20
N LYS A 296 45.89 20.92 7.48
CA LYS A 296 44.94 22.00 7.59
C LYS A 296 45.22 22.93 8.76
N VAL A 297 45.56 22.37 9.93
CA VAL A 297 45.95 23.16 11.12
C VAL A 297 47.19 24.00 10.84
N LEU A 298 48.18 23.45 10.16
CA LEU A 298 49.42 24.14 9.83
C LEU A 298 49.16 25.31 8.84
N VAL A 299 48.34 25.09 7.84
CA VAL A 299 47.94 26.15 6.88
C VAL A 299 47.10 27.25 7.58
N THR A 300 46.14 26.91 8.42
CA THR A 300 45.38 27.91 9.15
C THR A 300 46.26 28.72 10.13
N LEU A 301 47.18 28.09 10.82
CA LEU A 301 48.15 28.74 11.71
C LEU A 301 49.05 29.71 10.93
N LEU A 302 49.50 29.31 9.74
CA LEU A 302 50.34 30.15 8.87
C LEU A 302 49.55 31.37 8.37
N ILE A 303 48.29 31.22 8.00
CA ILE A 303 47.40 32.32 7.59
C ILE A 303 47.16 33.30 8.75
N VAL A 304 46.87 32.79 9.95
CA VAL A 304 46.69 33.63 11.17
C VAL A 304 47.98 34.39 11.50
N MET A 305 49.14 33.72 11.48
CA MET A 305 50.42 34.41 11.73
C MET A 305 50.71 35.50 10.68
N THR A 306 50.40 35.25 9.41
CA THR A 306 50.60 36.24 8.34
C THR A 306 49.71 37.46 8.54
N LEU A 307 48.43 37.26 8.93
CA LEU A 307 47.52 38.35 9.27
C LEU A 307 47.96 39.14 10.49
N MET A 308 48.39 38.46 11.55
CA MET A 308 48.95 39.12 12.76
C MET A 308 50.18 39.95 12.46
N TYR A 309 51.09 39.41 11.60
CA TYR A 309 52.27 40.15 11.16
C TYR A 309 51.88 41.38 10.33
N GLY A 310 50.89 41.26 9.42
CA GLY A 310 50.38 42.40 8.65
C GLY A 310 49.80 43.50 9.51
N ILE A 311 49.04 43.17 10.53
CA ILE A 311 48.45 44.11 11.49
C ILE A 311 49.58 44.76 12.32
N TYR A 312 50.52 44.00 12.78
CA TYR A 312 51.69 44.49 13.53
C TYR A 312 52.53 45.48 12.67
N SER A 313 52.83 45.10 11.45
CA SER A 313 53.55 45.95 10.48
C SER A 313 52.85 47.25 10.21
N MET A 314 51.53 47.21 10.02
CA MET A 314 50.71 48.40 9.81
C MET A 314 50.70 49.31 11.02
N LEU A 315 50.52 48.80 12.24
CA LEU A 315 50.59 49.57 13.49
C LEU A 315 51.97 50.18 13.70
N SER A 316 53.04 49.43 13.43
CA SER A 316 54.41 49.92 13.58
C SER A 316 54.73 51.04 12.56
N ALA A 317 54.17 50.95 11.32
CA ALA A 317 54.28 52.00 10.32
C ALA A 317 53.55 53.32 10.76
N ILE A 318 52.32 53.20 11.30
CA ILE A 318 51.53 54.34 11.80
C ILE A 318 52.26 55.04 12.98
N ILE A 319 52.82 54.21 13.91
CA ILE A 319 53.59 54.78 15.08
C ILE A 319 54.85 55.48 14.61
N ARG A 320 55.49 55.01 13.54
CA ARG A 320 56.68 55.64 12.99
C ARG A 320 56.36 56.94 12.28
N ASP A 321 55.27 57.00 11.56
CA ASP A 321 54.76 58.18 10.84
C ASP A 321 54.30 59.32 11.80
N HIS A 322 53.88 58.97 13.02
CA HIS A 322 53.46 59.94 14.02
C HIS A 322 54.61 60.42 14.94
N LYS A 323 55.85 59.89 14.75
CA LYS A 323 57.03 60.33 15.51
C LYS A 323 57.96 61.29 14.76
N GLU A 324 57.68 61.55 13.51
CA GLU A 324 58.25 62.65 12.72
C GLU A 324 57.30 63.87 12.80
#